data_e87df547405d5ade510585019c0fcc6f
#
_entry.id   e87df547405d5ade510585019c0fcc6f
#
_cell.length_a   1.000
_cell.length_b   1.000
_cell.length_c   1.000
_cell.angle_alpha   90.00
_cell.angle_beta   90.00
_cell.angle_gamma   90.00
#
_symmetry.space_group_name_H-M   'P 1'
#
loop_
_entity.id
_entity.type
_entity.pdbx_description
1 polymer ?
#
loop_
_entity_poly.entity_id
_entity_poly.type
_entity_poly.pdbx_seq_one_letter_code
_entity_poly.pdbx_strand_id
1 'polypeptide(L)'
;CNVLFYDSIRRIQMRFKCFITINYKNNISQELWNQTALQSRKCYMGPYSPSSKLNKWHPNVPIECIERDPSKEESQSGYKNFMNIELNIIKADILELHYNGHIRFEVLKNNEINFLSA
;
A
#
# COMPACT_ATOMS: atom_id res chain seq x y z
N CYS A 1 -7.57 -1.21 10.92
CA CYS A 1 -6.13 -0.92 11.02
C CYS A 1 -5.85 0.54 11.32
N ASN A 2 -4.58 0.85 11.59
CA ASN A 2 -4.08 2.22 11.67
C ASN A 2 -2.99 2.40 10.62
N VAL A 3 -3.03 3.54 9.93
CA VAL A 3 -2.03 3.93 8.93
C VAL A 3 -1.38 5.23 9.37
N LEU A 4 -0.06 5.28 9.29
CA LEU A 4 0.72 6.48 9.58
C LEU A 4 1.30 7.03 8.29
N PHE A 5 1.10 8.31 8.06
CA PHE A 5 1.68 9.08 6.98
C PHE A 5 2.46 10.26 7.56
N TYR A 6 3.63 10.57 6.99
CA TYR A 6 4.43 11.72 7.40
C TYR A 6 4.92 12.51 6.19
N ASP A 7 4.51 13.77 6.10
CA ASP A 7 5.04 14.73 5.14
C ASP A 7 6.23 15.45 5.80
N SER A 8 7.44 15.11 5.37
CA SER A 8 8.68 15.68 5.94
C SER A 8 8.90 17.14 5.54
N ILE A 9 8.32 17.59 4.42
CA ILE A 9 8.47 18.98 3.94
C ILE A 9 7.57 19.90 4.75
N ARG A 10 6.30 19.53 4.91
CA ARG A 10 5.32 20.30 5.70
C ARG A 10 5.37 19.98 7.17
N ARG A 11 6.10 18.94 7.57
CA ARG A 11 6.19 18.43 8.94
C ARG A 11 4.82 18.07 9.54
N ILE A 12 4.00 17.40 8.72
CA ILE A 12 2.66 16.97 9.08
C ILE A 12 2.66 15.45 9.26
N GLN A 13 2.21 14.99 10.42
CA GLN A 13 1.93 13.59 10.70
C GLN A 13 0.43 13.35 10.62
N MET A 14 0.02 12.35 9.86
CA MET A 14 -1.37 11.92 9.70
C MET A 14 -1.51 10.47 10.14
N ARG A 15 -2.40 10.22 11.09
CA ARG A 15 -2.77 8.88 11.56
C ARG A 15 -4.20 8.60 11.17
N PHE A 16 -4.40 7.59 10.36
CA PHE A 16 -5.73 7.19 9.91
C PHE A 16 -6.16 5.91 10.61
N LYS A 17 -7.33 5.95 11.24
CA LYS A 17 -8.03 4.73 11.67
C LYS A 17 -8.93 4.27 10.53
N CYS A 18 -8.77 3.02 10.08
CA CYS A 18 -9.45 2.52 8.90
C CYS A 18 -10.11 1.16 9.13
N PHE A 19 -11.23 0.92 8.48
CA PHE A 19 -11.66 -0.43 8.14
C PHE A 19 -10.93 -0.90 6.89
N ILE A 20 -10.64 -2.20 6.84
CA ILE A 20 -9.96 -2.84 5.71
C ILE A 20 -10.98 -3.68 4.95
N THR A 21 -11.00 -3.53 3.64
CA THR A 21 -11.62 -4.46 2.72
C THR A 21 -10.53 -5.12 1.87
N ILE A 22 -10.49 -6.45 1.84
CA ILE A 22 -9.51 -7.20 1.05
C ILE A 22 -10.21 -7.71 -0.20
N ASN A 23 -9.69 -7.30 -1.37
CA ASN A 23 -10.12 -7.77 -2.67
C ASN A 23 -9.08 -8.76 -3.21
N TYR A 24 -9.44 -10.04 -3.18
CA TYR A 24 -8.61 -11.16 -3.62
C TYR A 24 -9.41 -12.12 -4.45
N LYS A 25 -8.92 -12.42 -5.66
CA LYS A 25 -9.58 -13.31 -6.63
C LYS A 25 -11.05 -12.98 -6.90
N ASN A 26 -11.41 -11.72 -6.87
CA ASN A 26 -12.73 -11.19 -7.20
C ASN A 26 -12.65 -10.24 -8.40
N ASN A 27 -13.79 -9.73 -8.86
CA ASN A 27 -13.87 -8.84 -10.01
C ASN A 27 -13.01 -7.58 -9.86
N ILE A 28 -12.98 -6.99 -8.65
CA ILE A 28 -12.19 -5.78 -8.36
C ILE A 28 -10.69 -6.08 -8.50
N SER A 29 -10.20 -7.16 -7.87
CA SER A 29 -8.80 -7.54 -7.98
C SER A 29 -8.41 -7.91 -9.41
N GLN A 30 -9.31 -8.54 -10.18
CA GLN A 30 -9.07 -8.88 -11.58
C GLN A 30 -8.97 -7.63 -12.46
N GLU A 31 -9.86 -6.65 -12.26
CA GLU A 31 -9.82 -5.40 -12.99
C GLU A 31 -8.54 -4.60 -12.71
N LEU A 32 -8.18 -4.45 -11.44
CA LEU A 32 -6.95 -3.79 -11.02
C LEU A 32 -5.70 -4.52 -11.56
N TRP A 33 -5.71 -5.86 -11.55
CA TRP A 33 -4.65 -6.64 -12.16
C TRP A 33 -4.51 -6.32 -13.65
N ASN A 34 -5.60 -6.25 -14.39
CA ASN A 34 -5.60 -5.95 -15.82
C ASN A 34 -5.07 -4.55 -16.13
N GLN A 35 -5.25 -3.59 -15.21
CA GLN A 35 -4.73 -2.23 -15.31
C GLN A 35 -3.27 -2.10 -14.86
N THR A 36 -2.75 -3.08 -14.11
CA THR A 36 -1.38 -3.05 -13.61
C THR A 36 -0.38 -3.24 -14.76
N ALA A 37 0.62 -2.37 -14.84
CA ALA A 37 1.68 -2.45 -15.85
C ALA A 37 2.43 -3.79 -15.76
N LEU A 38 2.85 -4.36 -16.91
CA LEU A 38 3.54 -5.64 -16.97
C LEU A 38 4.81 -5.66 -16.12
N GLN A 39 5.57 -4.57 -16.12
CA GLN A 39 6.73 -4.41 -15.26
C GLN A 39 6.39 -4.58 -13.77
N SER A 40 5.29 -4.00 -13.32
CA SER A 40 4.84 -4.10 -11.92
C SER A 40 4.33 -5.50 -11.58
N ARG A 41 3.70 -6.21 -12.53
CA ARG A 41 3.26 -7.61 -12.32
C ARG A 41 4.41 -8.57 -12.05
N LYS A 42 5.60 -8.26 -12.57
CA LYS A 42 6.84 -9.02 -12.38
C LYS A 42 7.14 -9.33 -10.91
N CYS A 43 6.84 -8.39 -10.00
CA CYS A 43 7.06 -8.54 -8.56
C CYS A 43 6.19 -9.64 -7.93
N TYR A 44 5.07 -10.00 -8.57
CA TYR A 44 4.14 -11.05 -8.09
C TYR A 44 4.47 -12.44 -8.66
N MET A 45 5.46 -12.54 -9.57
CA MET A 45 5.82 -13.78 -10.25
C MET A 45 7.01 -14.50 -9.59
N GLY A 46 7.54 -13.95 -8.50
CA GLY A 46 8.74 -14.46 -7.86
C GLY A 46 8.62 -15.91 -7.38
N PRO A 47 9.70 -16.71 -7.48
CA PRO A 47 9.70 -18.11 -7.08
C PRO A 47 9.64 -18.34 -5.56
N TYR A 48 9.99 -17.33 -4.76
CA TYR A 48 10.05 -17.45 -3.31
C TYR A 48 8.91 -16.68 -2.64
N SER A 49 8.34 -17.25 -1.59
CA SER A 49 7.36 -16.56 -0.76
C SER A 49 8.00 -15.35 -0.05
N PRO A 50 7.24 -14.28 0.22
CA PRO A 50 7.74 -13.15 0.98
C PRO A 50 8.39 -13.58 2.30
N SER A 51 9.49 -12.92 2.68
CA SER A 51 10.25 -13.21 3.91
C SER A 51 10.88 -14.60 4.02
N SER A 52 10.95 -15.37 2.94
CA SER A 52 11.69 -16.64 2.92
C SER A 52 13.18 -16.41 3.20
N LYS A 53 13.77 -17.25 4.03
CA LYS A 53 15.23 -17.24 4.26
C LYS A 53 15.93 -17.82 3.03
N LEU A 54 16.88 -17.08 2.48
CA LEU A 54 17.69 -17.48 1.33
C LEU A 54 19.16 -17.56 1.75
N ASN A 55 19.90 -18.51 1.17
CA ASN A 55 21.35 -18.65 1.43
C ASN A 55 22.18 -17.56 0.72
N LYS A 56 21.63 -16.94 -0.33
CA LYS A 56 22.25 -15.83 -1.08
C LYS A 56 21.16 -14.91 -1.60
N TRP A 57 21.57 -13.69 -1.95
CA TRP A 57 20.66 -12.71 -2.56
C TRP A 57 20.05 -13.27 -3.86
N HIS A 58 18.76 -12.96 -4.06
CA HIS A 58 18.00 -13.30 -5.26
C HIS A 58 16.98 -12.18 -5.55
N PRO A 59 16.81 -11.73 -6.81
CA PRO A 59 15.90 -10.63 -7.16
C PRO A 59 14.42 -10.96 -6.98
N ASN A 60 14.09 -12.21 -6.72
CA ASN A 60 12.74 -12.75 -6.57
C ASN A 60 11.80 -12.42 -7.75
N VAL A 61 12.34 -12.55 -8.95
CA VAL A 61 11.59 -12.50 -10.21
C VAL A 61 11.96 -13.73 -11.04
N PRO A 62 11.13 -14.18 -12.02
CA PRO A 62 11.51 -15.27 -12.93
C PRO A 62 12.80 -14.91 -13.68
N ILE A 63 13.68 -15.87 -13.88
CA ILE A 63 14.98 -15.66 -14.52
C ILE A 63 14.81 -15.03 -15.91
N GLU A 64 13.80 -15.46 -16.65
CA GLU A 64 13.49 -14.99 -18.01
C GLU A 64 13.02 -13.52 -18.03
N CYS A 65 12.60 -13.00 -16.86
CA CYS A 65 12.09 -11.65 -16.71
C CYS A 65 13.07 -10.71 -16.01
N ILE A 66 14.32 -11.10 -15.73
CA ILE A 66 15.27 -10.22 -15.03
C ILE A 66 15.56 -8.97 -15.88
N GLU A 67 15.84 -9.14 -17.17
CA GLU A 67 16.23 -8.06 -18.08
C GLU A 67 15.10 -7.59 -19.02
N ARG A 68 13.93 -8.20 -18.94
CA ARG A 68 12.77 -7.84 -19.75
C ARG A 68 11.48 -7.86 -18.92
N ASP A 69 10.46 -7.24 -19.44
CA ASP A 69 9.12 -7.37 -18.88
C ASP A 69 8.47 -8.70 -19.33
N PRO A 70 7.61 -9.30 -18.51
CA PRO A 70 6.83 -10.45 -18.91
C PRO A 70 5.80 -10.07 -19.98
N SER A 71 5.41 -11.04 -20.80
CA SER A 71 4.20 -10.89 -21.62
C SER A 71 2.95 -10.86 -20.74
N LYS A 72 1.82 -10.49 -21.33
CA LYS A 72 0.53 -10.51 -20.63
C LYS A 72 0.18 -11.93 -20.14
N GLU A 73 0.44 -12.92 -20.95
CA GLU A 73 0.19 -14.35 -20.68
C GLU A 73 1.11 -14.86 -19.56
N GLU A 74 2.42 -14.61 -19.67
CA GLU A 74 3.40 -14.98 -18.64
C GLU A 74 3.04 -14.36 -17.29
N SER A 75 2.61 -13.09 -17.30
CA SER A 75 2.28 -12.34 -16.08
C SER A 75 1.10 -12.93 -15.31
N GLN A 76 0.20 -13.69 -15.97
CA GLN A 76 -0.96 -14.29 -15.29
C GLN A 76 -0.58 -15.24 -14.15
N SER A 77 0.61 -15.85 -14.22
CA SER A 77 1.14 -16.67 -13.13
C SER A 77 1.26 -15.93 -11.79
N GLY A 78 1.43 -14.60 -11.83
CA GLY A 78 1.54 -13.72 -10.67
C GLY A 78 0.20 -13.35 -10.04
N TYR A 79 -0.92 -13.46 -10.77
CA TYR A 79 -2.23 -13.02 -10.26
C TYR A 79 -2.65 -13.70 -8.94
N LYS A 80 -2.27 -14.96 -8.75
CA LYS A 80 -2.53 -15.70 -7.51
C LYS A 80 -1.92 -15.05 -6.26
N ASN A 81 -0.90 -14.21 -6.42
CA ASN A 81 -0.20 -13.50 -5.36
C ASN A 81 -0.64 -12.04 -5.24
N PHE A 82 -1.56 -11.59 -6.11
CA PHE A 82 -2.04 -10.22 -6.13
C PHE A 82 -3.29 -10.06 -5.28
N MET A 83 -3.30 -9.04 -4.43
CA MET A 83 -4.50 -8.59 -3.73
C MET A 83 -4.52 -7.07 -3.65
N ASN A 84 -5.70 -6.50 -3.59
CA ASN A 84 -5.93 -5.09 -3.30
C ASN A 84 -6.46 -4.94 -1.88
N ILE A 85 -5.91 -3.99 -1.16
CA ILE A 85 -6.38 -3.60 0.18
C ILE A 85 -7.00 -2.21 0.04
N GLU A 86 -8.29 -2.12 0.28
CA GLU A 86 -9.03 -0.87 0.35
C GLU A 86 -9.09 -0.39 1.81
N LEU A 87 -8.72 0.87 2.03
CA LEU A 87 -8.71 1.51 3.34
C LEU A 87 -9.87 2.49 3.44
N ASN A 88 -10.89 2.14 4.19
CA ASN A 88 -12.03 3.03 4.46
C ASN A 88 -11.74 3.82 5.74
N ILE A 89 -11.39 5.10 5.59
CA ILE A 89 -11.00 5.98 6.68
C ILE A 89 -12.23 6.29 7.55
N ILE A 90 -12.11 6.03 8.86
CA ILE A 90 -13.13 6.35 9.87
C ILE A 90 -12.78 7.64 10.57
N LYS A 91 -11.49 7.86 10.84
CA LYS A 91 -10.96 8.99 11.57
C LYS A 91 -9.55 9.30 11.11
N ALA A 92 -9.24 10.58 10.97
CA ALA A 92 -7.88 11.10 10.79
C ALA A 92 -7.46 11.90 12.04
N ASP A 93 -6.26 11.64 12.56
CA ASP A 93 -5.61 12.41 13.63
C ASP A 93 -4.40 13.08 12.98
N ILE A 94 -4.39 14.40 12.95
CA ILE A 94 -3.43 15.22 12.23
C ILE A 94 -2.64 16.03 13.24
N LEU A 95 -1.31 15.94 13.15
CA LEU A 95 -0.36 16.70 13.96
C LEU A 95 0.59 17.46 13.06
N GLU A 96 0.52 18.77 13.12
CA GLU A 96 1.42 19.69 12.43
C GLU A 96 2.46 20.24 13.41
N LEU A 97 3.74 20.10 13.08
CA LEU A 97 4.86 20.48 13.95
C LEU A 97 5.32 21.91 13.65
N HIS A 98 5.08 22.83 14.57
CA HIS A 98 5.52 24.22 14.52
C HIS A 98 6.50 24.57 15.63
N TYR A 99 7.38 25.53 15.35
CA TYR A 99 8.32 26.06 16.36
C TYR A 99 7.60 26.72 17.54
N ASN A 100 6.51 27.43 17.27
CA ASN A 100 5.76 28.20 18.27
C ASN A 100 4.60 27.43 18.92
N GLY A 101 4.59 26.11 18.78
CA GLY A 101 3.55 25.24 19.30
C GLY A 101 2.90 24.39 18.20
N HIS A 102 2.64 23.14 18.50
CA HIS A 102 2.09 22.19 17.54
C HIS A 102 0.57 22.38 17.42
N ILE A 103 0.04 22.10 16.23
CA ILE A 103 -1.39 22.06 15.98
C ILE A 103 -1.79 20.61 15.85
N ARG A 104 -2.76 20.16 16.65
CA ARG A 104 -3.31 18.80 16.55
C ARG A 104 -4.84 18.86 16.51
N PHE A 105 -5.39 18.10 15.60
CA PHE A 105 -6.84 17.95 15.45
C PHE A 105 -7.20 16.59 14.88
N GLU A 106 -8.42 16.15 15.15
CA GLU A 106 -8.99 14.98 14.53
C GLU A 106 -10.15 15.37 13.61
N VAL A 107 -10.30 14.61 12.54
CA VAL A 107 -11.42 14.68 11.60
C VAL A 107 -12.17 13.36 11.65
N LEU A 108 -13.45 13.41 11.96
CA LEU A 108 -14.33 12.27 12.02
C LEU A 108 -15.00 12.00 10.65
N LYS A 109 -15.59 10.84 10.50
CA LYS A 109 -16.28 10.42 9.25
C LYS A 109 -17.41 11.37 8.83
N ASN A 110 -18.05 12.06 9.78
CA ASN A 110 -19.10 13.06 9.55
C ASN A 110 -18.54 14.46 9.21
N ASN A 111 -17.23 14.58 8.97
CA ASN A 111 -16.47 15.82 8.77
C ASN A 111 -16.42 16.75 10.02
N GLU A 112 -16.78 16.27 11.17
CA GLU A 112 -16.58 16.97 12.43
C GLU A 112 -15.08 17.09 12.74
N ILE A 113 -14.64 18.28 13.16
CA ILE A 113 -13.25 18.58 13.50
C ILE A 113 -13.17 18.93 14.98
N ASN A 114 -12.29 18.22 15.70
CA ASN A 114 -12.02 18.46 17.11
C ASN A 114 -10.55 18.80 17.32
N PHE A 115 -10.25 19.96 17.88
CA PHE A 115 -8.88 20.31 18.26
C PHE A 115 -8.46 19.52 19.51
N LEU A 116 -7.22 19.04 19.50
CA LEU A 116 -6.64 18.25 20.56
C LEU A 116 -5.37 18.93 21.10
N SER A 117 -5.07 18.69 22.36
CA SER A 117 -3.75 19.03 22.90
C SER A 117 -2.68 18.17 22.23
N ALA A 118 -1.60 18.78 21.80
CA ALA A 118 -0.45 18.12 21.18
C ALA A 118 0.52 17.55 22.22
#